data_ddb6ebf841e0e4f0288adfcbc6df618e
#
_entry.id   ddb6ebf841e0e4f0288adfcbc6df618e
#
_cell.length_a   1.000
_cell.length_b   1.000
_cell.length_c   1.000
_cell.angle_alpha   90.00
_cell.angle_beta   90.00
_cell.angle_gamma   90.00
#
_symmetry.space_group_name_H-M   'P 1'
#
loop_
_entity.id
_entity.type
_entity.pdbx_description
1 polymer ?
#
loop_
_entity_poly.entity_id
_entity_poly.type
_entity_poly.pdbx_seq_one_letter_code
_entity_poly.pdbx_strand_id
1 'polypeptide(L)'
;MKVHKCGSTTVSNVIYRFGYEHKLIVALPPTRDRPIIGSFGTIKDSDYKHPPGGKRWNIFAHHAMYNRTRFHQLMAPDTRYITILREPLRRLESAFKYFHLQRRFPGLEKQTRHGTPPVVTYLTRPEYWDPRYLQPKRISDKEHFCFRNCMARDLGLKEKDYDNHTAVQEFVQGIENDFTTVLILEYLSESLVLLKRRMCWTFHDILYTYGRSSRKQRYKRNPPITGDMKDRFYNRNYADVKLYTRFKESLQRQIKEGGAKFRKEVKHFKRVNKHVGRYCNSKKEKRPGKMVVPKSRWNEAFSIDRPFCGRYGKSRKYWHPRLQSAYH
;
A
#
# COMPACT_ATOMS: atom_id res chain seq x y z
N MET A 1 -7.70 2.85 -0.30
CA MET A 1 -7.68 1.43 -0.78
C MET A 1 -6.32 0.82 -0.59
N LYS A 2 -6.24 -0.42 -0.17
CA LYS A 2 -4.99 -1.08 0.20
C LYS A 2 -4.59 -2.12 -0.85
N VAL A 3 -3.61 -1.78 -1.69
CA VAL A 3 -3.09 -2.65 -2.76
C VAL A 3 -2.00 -3.59 -2.23
N HIS A 4 -2.02 -4.86 -2.67
CA HIS A 4 -1.08 -5.88 -2.20
C HIS A 4 0.36 -5.61 -2.67
N LYS A 5 1.31 -5.69 -1.73
CA LYS A 5 2.76 -5.58 -1.95
C LYS A 5 3.26 -4.21 -2.46
N CYS A 6 2.44 -3.17 -2.35
CA CYS A 6 2.76 -1.79 -2.72
C CYS A 6 3.15 -0.90 -1.51
N GLY A 7 3.56 -1.46 -0.38
CA GLY A 7 3.88 -0.67 0.83
C GLY A 7 2.65 -0.20 1.60
N SER A 8 1.48 -0.70 1.25
CA SER A 8 0.20 -0.32 1.85
C SER A 8 0.12 -0.54 3.37
N THR A 9 0.95 -1.44 3.94
CA THR A 9 1.06 -1.59 5.40
C THR A 9 1.62 -0.34 6.06
N THR A 10 2.59 0.33 5.45
CA THR A 10 3.14 1.61 5.95
C THR A 10 2.07 2.70 5.92
N VAL A 11 1.37 2.84 4.80
CA VAL A 11 0.31 3.85 4.63
C VAL A 11 -0.88 3.57 5.56
N SER A 12 -1.36 2.32 5.64
CA SER A 12 -2.46 1.98 6.55
C SER A 12 -2.09 2.22 8.02
N ASN A 13 -0.83 2.09 8.39
CA ASN A 13 -0.35 2.40 9.73
C ASN A 13 -0.44 3.89 10.06
N VAL A 14 -0.09 4.75 9.09
CA VAL A 14 -0.30 6.21 9.19
C VAL A 14 -1.80 6.50 9.39
N ILE A 15 -2.66 5.90 8.57
CA ILE A 15 -4.11 6.13 8.60
C ILE A 15 -4.74 5.58 9.89
N TYR A 16 -4.32 4.40 10.38
CA TYR A 16 -4.83 3.86 11.66
C TYR A 16 -4.41 4.73 12.85
N ARG A 17 -3.17 5.22 12.86
CA ARG A 17 -2.72 6.15 13.90
C ARG A 17 -3.54 7.43 13.86
N PHE A 18 -3.72 8.03 12.69
CA PHE A 18 -4.58 9.19 12.50
C PHE A 18 -6.01 8.93 13.01
N GLY A 19 -6.63 7.84 12.61
CA GLY A 19 -7.97 7.47 13.08
C GLY A 19 -8.05 7.30 14.59
N TYR A 20 -7.05 6.70 15.22
CA TYR A 20 -6.98 6.53 16.67
C TYR A 20 -6.80 7.88 17.40
N GLU A 21 -5.89 8.72 16.94
CA GLU A 21 -5.56 10.00 17.57
C GLU A 21 -6.72 11.02 17.44
N HIS A 22 -7.50 10.93 16.36
CA HIS A 22 -8.68 11.76 16.12
C HIS A 22 -10.01 11.10 16.50
N LYS A 23 -9.99 9.94 17.17
CA LYS A 23 -11.19 9.20 17.63
C LYS A 23 -12.18 8.90 16.50
N LEU A 24 -11.67 8.56 15.30
CA LEU A 24 -12.47 8.29 14.13
C LEU A 24 -12.94 6.82 14.08
N ILE A 25 -14.12 6.57 13.53
CA ILE A 25 -14.66 5.23 13.32
C ILE A 25 -13.98 4.62 12.09
N VAL A 26 -13.20 3.56 12.31
CA VAL A 26 -12.44 2.87 11.26
C VAL A 26 -13.11 1.55 10.94
N ALA A 27 -13.46 1.29 9.67
CA ALA A 27 -14.00 0.02 9.23
C ALA A 27 -13.10 -1.16 9.66
N LEU A 28 -13.68 -2.10 10.39
CA LEU A 28 -13.00 -3.27 10.94
C LEU A 28 -13.68 -4.56 10.48
N PRO A 29 -12.92 -5.62 10.15
CA PRO A 29 -13.51 -6.94 9.92
C PRO A 29 -14.09 -7.49 11.22
N PRO A 30 -15.02 -8.48 11.15
CA PRO A 30 -15.66 -9.06 12.33
C PRO A 30 -14.66 -9.64 13.34
N THR A 31 -13.60 -10.28 12.81
CA THR A 31 -12.54 -10.89 13.61
C THR A 31 -11.18 -10.26 13.35
N ARG A 32 -10.35 -10.22 14.39
CA ARG A 32 -8.99 -9.65 14.36
C ARG A 32 -8.07 -10.27 13.31
N ASP A 33 -8.26 -11.53 13.01
CA ASP A 33 -7.37 -12.28 12.12
C ASP A 33 -7.72 -12.13 10.63
N ARG A 34 -8.92 -11.67 10.32
CA ARG A 34 -9.35 -11.44 8.95
C ARG A 34 -8.60 -10.25 8.33
N PRO A 35 -7.74 -10.47 7.32
CA PRO A 35 -6.94 -9.38 6.73
C PRO A 35 -7.70 -8.57 5.67
N ILE A 36 -8.81 -9.12 5.15
CA ILE A 36 -9.59 -8.58 4.03
C ILE A 36 -11.04 -8.37 4.51
N ILE A 37 -11.67 -7.30 4.05
CA ILE A 37 -13.11 -7.06 4.17
C ILE A 37 -13.75 -7.35 2.81
N GLY A 38 -14.69 -8.28 2.79
CA GLY A 38 -15.34 -8.73 1.56
C GLY A 38 -14.54 -9.79 0.81
N SER A 39 -14.99 -10.08 -0.42
CA SER A 39 -14.38 -11.03 -1.35
C SER A 39 -14.61 -10.58 -2.79
N PHE A 40 -13.53 -10.46 -3.58
CA PHE A 40 -13.58 -10.08 -5.00
C PHE A 40 -14.50 -8.89 -5.33
N GLY A 41 -14.43 -7.82 -4.50
CA GLY A 41 -15.26 -6.62 -4.68
C GLY A 41 -16.68 -6.74 -4.12
N THR A 42 -17.09 -7.92 -3.66
CA THR A 42 -18.34 -8.14 -2.95
C THR A 42 -18.12 -7.95 -1.46
N ILE A 43 -18.72 -6.92 -0.88
CA ILE A 43 -18.70 -6.65 0.56
C ILE A 43 -20.09 -6.83 1.11
N LYS A 44 -20.29 -7.88 1.90
CA LYS A 44 -21.56 -8.19 2.60
C LYS A 44 -21.55 -7.55 4.00
N ASP A 45 -22.71 -7.40 4.60
CA ASP A 45 -22.84 -6.83 5.94
C ASP A 45 -22.15 -7.68 7.01
N SER A 46 -22.05 -8.98 6.80
CA SER A 46 -21.29 -9.89 7.68
C SER A 46 -19.76 -9.78 7.57
N ASP A 47 -19.23 -9.02 6.58
CA ASP A 47 -17.79 -8.90 6.37
C ASP A 47 -17.12 -7.82 7.21
N TYR A 48 -17.92 -7.01 7.91
CA TYR A 48 -17.43 -5.90 8.73
C TYR A 48 -18.23 -5.74 10.03
N LYS A 49 -17.67 -4.98 10.97
CA LYS A 49 -18.40 -4.50 12.15
C LYS A 49 -19.17 -3.24 11.78
N HIS A 50 -20.47 -3.24 12.09
CA HIS A 50 -21.31 -2.06 11.86
C HIS A 50 -20.85 -0.88 12.71
N PRO A 51 -20.84 0.35 12.17
CA PRO A 51 -20.59 1.54 12.95
C PRO A 51 -21.66 1.71 14.05
N PRO A 52 -21.33 2.26 15.22
CA PRO A 52 -22.28 2.44 16.30
C PRO A 52 -23.34 3.49 15.96
N GLY A 53 -24.57 3.27 16.46
CA GLY A 53 -25.65 4.28 16.39
C GLY A 53 -26.04 4.74 14.99
N GLY A 54 -25.98 3.88 13.98
CA GLY A 54 -26.31 4.22 12.60
C GLY A 54 -25.33 5.19 11.91
N LYS A 55 -24.20 5.50 12.56
CA LYS A 55 -23.14 6.34 11.98
C LYS A 55 -22.49 5.67 10.76
N ARG A 56 -21.77 6.44 9.96
CA ARG A 56 -20.93 5.91 8.87
C ARG A 56 -19.47 5.80 9.33
N TRP A 57 -18.69 4.98 8.62
CA TRP A 57 -17.25 4.96 8.84
C TRP A 57 -16.60 6.25 8.36
N ASN A 58 -15.65 6.73 9.15
CA ASN A 58 -14.78 7.83 8.73
C ASN A 58 -13.61 7.30 7.88
N ILE A 59 -13.15 6.07 8.14
CA ILE A 59 -11.97 5.49 7.50
C ILE A 59 -12.23 4.04 7.10
N PHE A 60 -11.84 3.69 5.85
CA PHE A 60 -11.73 2.33 5.38
C PHE A 60 -10.27 2.06 4.93
N ALA A 61 -9.48 1.32 5.73
CA ALA A 61 -8.06 1.09 5.49
C ALA A 61 -7.65 -0.40 5.53
N HIS A 62 -8.58 -1.32 5.28
CA HIS A 62 -8.34 -2.75 5.12
C HIS A 62 -8.14 -3.13 3.65
N HIS A 63 -7.64 -4.35 3.41
CA HIS A 63 -7.69 -4.92 2.07
C HIS A 63 -9.14 -5.18 1.69
N ALA A 64 -9.52 -4.75 0.51
CA ALA A 64 -10.72 -5.09 -0.23
C ALA A 64 -10.42 -4.82 -1.71
N MET A 65 -11.04 -5.54 -2.62
CA MET A 65 -11.02 -5.13 -4.02
C MET A 65 -11.95 -3.93 -4.19
N TYR A 66 -11.48 -2.91 -4.92
CA TYR A 66 -12.29 -1.72 -5.14
C TYR A 66 -13.49 -2.03 -6.02
N ASN A 67 -14.67 -1.67 -5.53
CA ASN A 67 -15.92 -1.68 -6.26
C ASN A 67 -16.56 -0.31 -6.03
N ARG A 68 -16.55 0.54 -7.06
CA ARG A 68 -16.99 1.92 -6.98
C ARG A 68 -18.39 2.03 -6.37
N THR A 69 -19.36 1.33 -6.95
CA THR A 69 -20.75 1.36 -6.48
C THR A 69 -20.87 0.99 -5.00
N ARG A 70 -20.22 -0.13 -4.60
CA ARG A 70 -20.32 -0.58 -3.21
C ARG A 70 -19.64 0.37 -2.23
N PHE A 71 -18.49 0.95 -2.60
CA PHE A 71 -17.82 1.91 -1.74
C PHE A 71 -18.59 3.23 -1.59
N HIS A 72 -19.25 3.70 -2.65
CA HIS A 72 -20.11 4.89 -2.57
C HIS A 72 -21.36 4.64 -1.68
N GLN A 73 -21.87 3.40 -1.61
CA GLN A 73 -22.95 3.04 -0.68
C GLN A 73 -22.48 3.02 0.78
N LEU A 74 -21.27 2.51 1.02
CA LEU A 74 -20.73 2.28 2.36
C LEU A 74 -20.13 3.53 3.02
N MET A 75 -19.52 4.39 2.21
CA MET A 75 -18.79 5.56 2.68
C MET A 75 -19.62 6.84 2.50
N ALA A 76 -19.24 7.90 3.20
CA ALA A 76 -19.88 9.21 3.01
C ALA A 76 -19.65 9.78 1.60
N PRO A 77 -20.55 10.61 1.06
CA PRO A 77 -20.43 11.15 -0.31
C PRO A 77 -19.15 11.96 -0.55
N ASP A 78 -18.65 12.64 0.48
CA ASP A 78 -17.43 13.45 0.45
C ASP A 78 -16.14 12.67 0.72
N THR A 79 -16.21 11.35 0.72
CA THR A 79 -15.06 10.46 1.00
C THR A 79 -13.93 10.69 0.02
N ARG A 80 -12.72 10.90 0.57
CA ARG A 80 -11.48 11.02 -0.19
C ARG A 80 -10.83 9.65 -0.38
N TYR A 81 -10.81 9.15 -1.61
CA TYR A 81 -10.18 7.87 -1.92
C TYR A 81 -8.68 8.01 -2.12
N ILE A 82 -7.92 7.16 -1.45
CA ILE A 82 -6.46 7.14 -1.47
C ILE A 82 -5.98 5.73 -1.76
N THR A 83 -4.97 5.58 -2.60
CA THR A 83 -4.29 4.30 -2.82
C THR A 83 -2.78 4.48 -2.93
N ILE A 84 -2.04 3.37 -3.00
CA ILE A 84 -0.60 3.37 -3.22
C ILE A 84 -0.22 2.31 -4.24
N LEU A 85 0.58 2.70 -5.23
CA LEU A 85 1.13 1.84 -6.27
C LEU A 85 2.63 1.66 -6.08
N ARG A 86 3.14 0.66 -6.73
CA ARG A 86 4.56 0.30 -6.78
C ARG A 86 4.95 -0.07 -8.19
N GLU A 87 6.22 0.11 -8.55
CA GLU A 87 6.74 -0.37 -9.83
C GLU A 87 6.39 -1.87 -9.99
N PRO A 88 5.75 -2.26 -11.13
CA PRO A 88 5.12 -3.58 -11.27
C PRO A 88 6.06 -4.77 -11.05
N LEU A 89 7.28 -4.72 -11.60
CA LEU A 89 8.26 -5.80 -11.43
C LEU A 89 8.74 -5.90 -9.97
N ARG A 90 8.96 -4.76 -9.32
CA ARG A 90 9.32 -4.74 -7.88
C ARG A 90 8.18 -5.23 -7.00
N ARG A 91 6.94 -5.00 -7.44
CA ARG A 91 5.76 -5.57 -6.78
C ARG A 91 5.75 -7.09 -6.90
N LEU A 92 6.00 -7.64 -8.11
CA LEU A 92 6.08 -9.08 -8.36
C LEU A 92 7.18 -9.73 -7.50
N GLU A 93 8.40 -9.18 -7.50
CA GLU A 93 9.51 -9.67 -6.66
C GLU A 93 9.11 -9.74 -5.18
N SER A 94 8.43 -8.71 -4.70
CA SER A 94 7.94 -8.67 -3.33
C SER A 94 6.87 -9.73 -3.05
N ALA A 95 6.03 -10.04 -4.03
CA ALA A 95 5.00 -11.06 -3.91
C ALA A 95 5.60 -12.47 -3.91
N PHE A 96 6.50 -12.78 -4.83
CA PHE A 96 7.22 -14.05 -4.86
C PHE A 96 7.85 -14.37 -3.51
N LYS A 97 8.56 -13.41 -2.94
CA LYS A 97 9.20 -13.57 -1.66
C LYS A 97 8.22 -13.72 -0.49
N TYR A 98 7.22 -12.87 -0.42
CA TYR A 98 6.34 -12.80 0.75
C TYR A 98 5.30 -13.93 0.77
N PHE A 99 4.75 -14.25 -0.39
CA PHE A 99 3.74 -15.29 -0.53
C PHE A 99 4.30 -16.65 -0.92
N HIS A 100 5.63 -16.75 -1.13
CA HIS A 100 6.26 -17.97 -1.67
C HIS A 100 5.59 -18.44 -2.97
N LEU A 101 5.36 -17.49 -3.90
CA LEU A 101 4.59 -17.74 -5.13
C LEU A 101 5.14 -18.88 -5.98
N GLN A 102 6.45 -19.16 -5.91
CA GLN A 102 7.07 -20.29 -6.61
C GLN A 102 6.37 -21.63 -6.32
N ARG A 103 5.79 -21.79 -5.13
CA ARG A 103 5.05 -23.00 -4.73
C ARG A 103 3.71 -23.15 -5.46
N ARG A 104 3.26 -22.11 -6.14
CA ARG A 104 2.05 -22.10 -6.95
C ARG A 104 2.29 -22.47 -8.41
N PHE A 105 3.56 -22.61 -8.81
CA PHE A 105 3.97 -23.02 -10.15
C PHE A 105 4.65 -24.38 -10.07
N PRO A 106 3.96 -25.51 -10.39
CA PRO A 106 4.53 -26.84 -10.32
C PRO A 106 5.83 -26.94 -11.12
N GLY A 107 6.88 -27.44 -10.48
CA GLY A 107 8.19 -27.60 -11.08
C GLY A 107 9.08 -26.37 -11.08
N LEU A 108 8.60 -25.17 -10.75
CA LEU A 108 9.42 -23.95 -10.78
C LEU A 108 10.60 -24.02 -9.81
N GLU A 109 10.40 -24.51 -8.59
CA GLU A 109 11.48 -24.63 -7.61
C GLU A 109 12.54 -25.65 -8.07
N LYS A 110 12.12 -26.76 -8.69
CA LYS A 110 13.04 -27.79 -9.24
C LYS A 110 13.89 -27.25 -10.39
N GLN A 111 13.33 -26.36 -11.22
CA GLN A 111 14.05 -25.72 -12.33
C GLN A 111 14.87 -24.49 -11.89
N THR A 112 14.71 -24.05 -10.65
CA THR A 112 15.46 -22.90 -10.14
C THR A 112 16.86 -23.33 -9.71
N ARG A 113 17.89 -22.79 -10.38
CA ARG A 113 19.29 -23.05 -10.03
C ARG A 113 19.60 -22.55 -8.62
N HIS A 114 20.46 -23.27 -7.91
CA HIS A 114 20.91 -22.86 -6.58
C HIS A 114 21.43 -21.41 -6.59
N GLY A 115 21.05 -20.62 -5.59
CA GLY A 115 21.42 -19.19 -5.50
C GLY A 115 20.61 -18.25 -6.38
N THR A 116 19.76 -18.74 -7.30
CA THR A 116 18.90 -17.91 -8.15
C THR A 116 17.56 -17.66 -7.45
N PRO A 117 17.08 -16.41 -7.39
CA PRO A 117 15.73 -16.15 -6.91
C PRO A 117 14.66 -16.77 -7.83
N PRO A 118 13.67 -17.51 -7.34
CA PRO A 118 12.65 -18.18 -8.16
C PRO A 118 11.90 -17.26 -9.13
N VAL A 119 11.75 -15.98 -8.80
CA VAL A 119 11.16 -14.98 -9.69
C VAL A 119 11.95 -14.81 -10.98
N VAL A 120 13.28 -14.96 -10.95
CA VAL A 120 14.14 -14.90 -12.16
C VAL A 120 13.82 -16.09 -13.08
N THR A 121 13.74 -17.29 -12.52
CA THR A 121 13.34 -18.49 -13.29
C THR A 121 11.94 -18.33 -13.89
N TYR A 122 10.97 -17.77 -13.14
CA TYR A 122 9.65 -17.45 -13.68
C TYR A 122 9.74 -16.49 -14.88
N LEU A 123 10.55 -15.42 -14.75
CA LEU A 123 10.67 -14.36 -15.76
C LEU A 123 11.38 -14.81 -17.05
N THR A 124 12.08 -15.94 -17.07
CA THR A 124 12.66 -16.48 -18.31
C THR A 124 11.58 -16.91 -19.31
N ARG A 125 10.46 -17.47 -18.81
CA ARG A 125 9.36 -17.99 -19.64
C ARG A 125 8.02 -17.85 -18.92
N PRO A 126 7.53 -16.63 -18.66
CA PRO A 126 6.26 -16.42 -17.95
C PRO A 126 5.07 -17.06 -18.68
N GLU A 127 5.09 -17.09 -20.03
CA GLU A 127 4.09 -17.75 -20.88
C GLU A 127 3.98 -19.26 -20.64
N TYR A 128 5.08 -19.90 -20.25
CA TYR A 128 5.10 -21.31 -19.87
C TYR A 128 4.53 -21.53 -18.47
N TRP A 129 4.82 -20.61 -17.54
CA TRP A 129 4.43 -20.76 -16.14
C TRP A 129 3.00 -20.34 -15.84
N ASP A 130 2.48 -19.29 -16.47
CA ASP A 130 1.16 -18.73 -16.18
C ASP A 130 0.02 -19.77 -16.29
N PRO A 131 -0.07 -20.61 -17.35
CA PRO A 131 -1.11 -21.64 -17.44
C PRO A 131 -0.98 -22.74 -16.37
N ARG A 132 0.20 -22.87 -15.77
CA ARG A 132 0.49 -23.85 -14.72
C ARG A 132 0.27 -23.35 -13.31
N TYR A 133 -0.22 -22.11 -13.17
CA TYR A 133 -0.47 -21.54 -11.86
C TYR A 133 -1.59 -22.25 -11.12
N LEU A 134 -1.28 -22.78 -9.94
CA LEU A 134 -2.26 -23.42 -9.08
C LEU A 134 -3.00 -22.41 -8.21
N GLN A 135 -4.26 -22.20 -8.54
CA GLN A 135 -5.13 -21.34 -7.74
C GLN A 135 -5.25 -21.86 -6.30
N PRO A 136 -5.19 -20.98 -5.30
CA PRO A 136 -5.49 -21.38 -3.93
C PRO A 136 -6.91 -21.94 -3.80
N LYS A 137 -7.08 -22.97 -2.96
CA LYS A 137 -8.41 -23.57 -2.71
C LYS A 137 -9.32 -22.59 -1.96
N ARG A 138 -8.80 -21.87 -0.95
CA ARG A 138 -9.59 -20.92 -0.15
C ARG A 138 -9.78 -19.61 -0.90
N ILE A 139 -11.01 -19.10 -0.87
CA ILE A 139 -11.37 -17.81 -1.53
C ILE A 139 -10.54 -16.66 -0.97
N SER A 140 -10.35 -16.57 0.36
CA SER A 140 -9.51 -15.56 1.01
C SER A 140 -8.06 -15.57 0.51
N ASP A 141 -7.55 -16.73 0.14
CA ASP A 141 -6.19 -16.87 -0.36
C ASP A 141 -6.09 -16.46 -1.84
N LYS A 142 -7.16 -16.70 -2.63
CA LYS A 142 -7.21 -16.30 -4.05
C LYS A 142 -6.98 -14.80 -4.22
N GLU A 143 -7.47 -13.97 -3.32
CA GLU A 143 -7.25 -12.53 -3.35
C GLU A 143 -5.81 -12.12 -3.04
N HIS A 144 -5.13 -12.86 -2.15
CA HIS A 144 -3.73 -12.58 -1.80
C HIS A 144 -2.75 -13.02 -2.87
N PHE A 145 -2.99 -14.20 -3.47
CA PHE A 145 -2.07 -14.83 -4.40
C PHE A 145 -2.36 -14.40 -5.84
N CYS A 146 -1.78 -13.28 -6.23
CA CYS A 146 -1.87 -12.74 -7.57
C CYS A 146 -0.48 -12.49 -8.13
N PHE A 147 -0.27 -12.82 -9.41
CA PHE A 147 0.99 -12.63 -10.11
C PHE A 147 0.88 -11.73 -11.35
N ARG A 148 -0.32 -11.56 -11.95
CA ARG A 148 -0.56 -10.78 -13.14
C ARG A 148 -1.55 -9.64 -12.88
N ASN A 149 -1.24 -8.41 -13.32
CA ASN A 149 -2.07 -7.20 -13.21
C ASN A 149 -2.71 -6.99 -11.83
N CYS A 150 -1.94 -7.22 -10.78
CA CYS A 150 -2.47 -7.34 -9.42
C CYS A 150 -2.84 -6.02 -8.77
N MET A 151 -2.21 -4.92 -9.18
CA MET A 151 -2.58 -3.59 -8.70
C MET A 151 -3.91 -3.16 -9.35
N ALA A 152 -4.04 -3.36 -10.64
CA ALA A 152 -5.27 -3.11 -11.39
C ALA A 152 -6.43 -3.98 -10.86
N ARG A 153 -6.16 -5.28 -10.59
CA ARG A 153 -7.14 -6.19 -9.97
C ARG A 153 -7.61 -5.69 -8.61
N ASP A 154 -6.69 -5.33 -7.72
CA ASP A 154 -7.03 -4.83 -6.38
C ASP A 154 -7.85 -3.54 -6.45
N LEU A 155 -7.70 -2.78 -7.54
CA LEU A 155 -8.46 -1.57 -7.84
C LEU A 155 -9.70 -1.81 -8.73
N GLY A 156 -10.07 -3.09 -8.96
CA GLY A 156 -11.36 -3.45 -9.53
C GLY A 156 -11.40 -3.84 -11.01
N LEU A 157 -10.24 -3.85 -11.71
CA LEU A 157 -10.19 -4.36 -13.08
C LEU A 157 -10.44 -5.87 -13.08
N LYS A 158 -11.40 -6.32 -13.90
CA LYS A 158 -11.74 -7.75 -14.05
C LYS A 158 -10.69 -8.47 -14.87
N GLU A 159 -10.44 -9.74 -14.57
CA GLU A 159 -9.43 -10.54 -15.26
C GLU A 159 -9.67 -10.67 -16.78
N LYS A 160 -10.92 -10.78 -17.20
CA LYS A 160 -11.31 -10.82 -18.61
C LYS A 160 -10.91 -9.58 -19.42
N ASP A 161 -10.66 -8.44 -18.74
CA ASP A 161 -10.36 -7.15 -19.34
C ASP A 161 -8.85 -6.83 -19.36
N TYR A 162 -7.98 -7.73 -18.83
CA TYR A 162 -6.55 -7.48 -18.70
C TYR A 162 -5.82 -7.24 -20.02
N ASP A 163 -6.29 -7.85 -21.10
CA ASP A 163 -5.71 -7.74 -22.44
C ASP A 163 -6.54 -6.82 -23.38
N ASN A 164 -7.63 -6.25 -22.90
CA ASN A 164 -8.43 -5.26 -23.60
C ASN A 164 -7.87 -3.85 -23.32
N HIS A 165 -7.14 -3.29 -24.28
CA HIS A 165 -6.48 -2.00 -24.13
C HIS A 165 -7.45 -0.85 -23.87
N THR A 166 -8.62 -0.85 -24.51
CA THR A 166 -9.67 0.16 -24.31
C THR A 166 -10.22 0.08 -22.89
N ALA A 167 -10.61 -1.12 -22.44
CA ALA A 167 -11.11 -1.33 -21.08
C ALA A 167 -10.05 -0.94 -20.01
N VAL A 168 -8.77 -1.18 -20.27
CA VAL A 168 -7.68 -0.75 -19.38
C VAL A 168 -7.54 0.78 -19.35
N GLN A 169 -7.70 1.47 -20.49
CA GLN A 169 -7.66 2.94 -20.53
C GLN A 169 -8.84 3.55 -19.77
N GLU A 170 -10.05 3.06 -20.00
CA GLU A 170 -11.25 3.48 -19.27
C GLU A 170 -11.12 3.24 -17.77
N PHE A 171 -10.60 2.08 -17.39
CA PHE A 171 -10.32 1.75 -15.99
C PHE A 171 -9.32 2.75 -15.35
N VAL A 172 -8.20 3.04 -16.02
CA VAL A 172 -7.20 4.00 -15.50
C VAL A 172 -7.80 5.39 -15.36
N GLN A 173 -8.61 5.83 -16.32
CA GLN A 173 -9.33 7.11 -16.25
C GLN A 173 -10.36 7.11 -15.10
N GLY A 174 -11.07 6.00 -14.89
CA GLY A 174 -11.99 5.84 -13.76
C GLY A 174 -11.29 5.97 -12.41
N ILE A 175 -10.10 5.36 -12.26
CA ILE A 175 -9.29 5.52 -11.04
C ILE A 175 -8.80 6.97 -10.87
N GLU A 176 -8.44 7.65 -11.95
CA GLU A 176 -8.05 9.06 -11.89
C GLU A 176 -9.19 9.98 -11.42
N ASN A 177 -10.41 9.69 -11.84
CA ASN A 177 -11.60 10.45 -11.45
C ASN A 177 -12.02 10.17 -10.00
N ASP A 178 -11.90 8.92 -9.55
CA ASP A 178 -12.37 8.51 -8.22
C ASP A 178 -11.35 8.83 -7.10
N PHE A 179 -10.05 8.71 -7.39
CA PHE A 179 -9.03 8.77 -6.34
C PHE A 179 -8.43 10.18 -6.19
N THR A 180 -8.67 10.77 -5.04
CA THR A 180 -8.10 12.09 -4.68
C THR A 180 -6.57 12.07 -4.71
N THR A 181 -5.95 10.95 -4.30
CA THR A 181 -4.49 10.82 -4.26
C THR A 181 -4.06 9.37 -4.48
N VAL A 182 -3.22 9.15 -5.49
CA VAL A 182 -2.52 7.89 -5.73
C VAL A 182 -1.05 8.08 -5.36
N LEU A 183 -0.64 7.41 -4.29
CA LEU A 183 0.73 7.45 -3.79
C LEU A 183 1.62 6.50 -4.62
N ILE A 184 2.88 6.86 -4.79
CA ILE A 184 3.90 6.01 -5.44
C ILE A 184 4.95 5.62 -4.42
N LEU A 185 5.15 4.33 -4.21
CA LEU A 185 6.03 3.81 -3.15
C LEU A 185 7.47 4.29 -3.29
N GLU A 186 7.97 4.38 -4.52
CA GLU A 186 9.32 4.84 -4.83
C GLU A 186 9.53 6.32 -4.47
N TYR A 187 8.43 7.08 -4.40
CA TYR A 187 8.36 8.51 -4.03
C TYR A 187 7.50 8.72 -2.78
N LEU A 188 7.60 7.80 -1.80
CA LEU A 188 6.67 7.79 -0.66
C LEU A 188 6.68 9.09 0.14
N SER A 189 7.84 9.71 0.38
CA SER A 189 7.91 10.97 1.13
C SER A 189 7.26 12.12 0.38
N GLU A 190 7.48 12.20 -0.93
CA GLU A 190 6.87 13.18 -1.83
C GLU A 190 5.35 13.00 -1.86
N SER A 191 4.91 11.75 -2.04
CA SER A 191 3.51 11.36 -2.05
C SER A 191 2.80 11.72 -0.73
N LEU A 192 3.43 11.46 0.42
CA LEU A 192 2.86 11.78 1.73
C LEU A 192 2.81 13.28 2.00
N VAL A 193 3.78 14.06 1.53
CA VAL A 193 3.73 15.54 1.65
C VAL A 193 2.62 16.12 0.77
N LEU A 194 2.40 15.58 -0.43
CA LEU A 194 1.24 15.95 -1.26
C LEU A 194 -0.08 15.56 -0.59
N LEU A 195 -0.17 14.35 -0.05
CA LEU A 195 -1.33 13.90 0.70
C LEU A 195 -1.61 14.84 1.89
N LYS A 196 -0.57 15.18 2.68
CA LYS A 196 -0.68 16.12 3.78
C LYS A 196 -1.32 17.44 3.34
N ARG A 197 -0.87 18.01 2.22
CA ARG A 197 -1.40 19.27 1.69
C ARG A 197 -2.88 19.15 1.28
N ARG A 198 -3.26 18.02 0.65
CA ARG A 198 -4.64 17.78 0.18
C ARG A 198 -5.63 17.48 1.29
N MET A 199 -5.14 16.88 2.39
CA MET A 199 -5.97 16.48 3.53
C MET A 199 -5.91 17.49 4.68
N CYS A 200 -5.19 18.62 4.51
CA CYS A 200 -4.92 19.59 5.58
C CYS A 200 -4.29 18.97 6.83
N TRP A 201 -3.48 17.92 6.64
CA TRP A 201 -2.78 17.19 7.70
C TRP A 201 -1.48 17.87 8.10
N THR A 202 -0.95 17.48 9.24
CA THR A 202 0.35 17.92 9.77
C THR A 202 1.48 16.95 9.43
N PHE A 203 2.72 17.32 9.69
CA PHE A 203 3.84 16.36 9.62
C PHE A 203 3.71 15.24 10.63
N HIS A 204 3.16 15.51 11.81
CA HIS A 204 2.90 14.49 12.82
C HIS A 204 2.00 13.37 12.27
N ASP A 205 0.95 13.73 11.54
CA ASP A 205 0.00 12.76 10.97
C ASP A 205 0.64 11.83 9.95
N ILE A 206 1.55 12.34 9.11
CA ILE A 206 2.18 11.57 8.03
C ILE A 206 3.51 10.92 8.41
N LEU A 207 3.96 11.00 9.67
CA LEU A 207 5.16 10.28 10.12
C LEU A 207 5.02 8.78 9.91
N TYR A 208 6.06 8.14 9.37
CA TYR A 208 6.03 6.73 9.03
C TYR A 208 7.36 6.03 9.29
N THR A 209 7.30 4.71 9.45
CA THR A 209 8.49 3.87 9.50
C THR A 209 8.47 2.86 8.35
N TYR A 210 9.61 2.67 7.73
CA TYR A 210 9.78 1.53 6.83
C TYR A 210 9.75 0.25 7.67
N GLY A 211 8.95 -0.73 7.27
CA GLY A 211 8.92 -2.04 7.91
C GLY A 211 10.33 -2.67 7.94
N ARG A 212 10.62 -3.47 8.96
CA ARG A 212 11.95 -4.11 9.14
C ARG A 212 12.40 -4.92 7.92
N SER A 213 11.46 -5.45 7.13
CA SER A 213 11.74 -6.20 5.90
C SER A 213 12.34 -5.35 4.78
N SER A 214 12.06 -4.04 4.74
CA SER A 214 12.57 -3.16 3.69
C SER A 214 14.03 -2.74 3.92
N ARG A 215 14.53 -2.82 5.15
CA ARG A 215 15.90 -2.39 5.50
C ARG A 215 16.98 -3.42 5.16
N LYS A 216 16.66 -4.70 5.05
CA LYS A 216 17.68 -5.78 4.99
C LYS A 216 17.87 -6.44 3.63
N GLN A 217 17.21 -6.01 2.57
CA GLN A 217 17.27 -6.77 1.32
C GLN A 217 17.41 -5.93 0.07
N ARG A 218 18.61 -5.41 -0.14
CA ARG A 218 19.15 -5.32 -1.51
C ARG A 218 19.60 -6.75 -1.89
N TYR A 219 18.74 -7.45 -2.63
CA TYR A 219 19.21 -8.67 -3.27
C TYR A 219 20.32 -8.31 -4.24
N LYS A 220 21.49 -8.89 -4.05
CA LYS A 220 22.37 -9.15 -5.20
C LYS A 220 21.60 -10.16 -6.05
N ARG A 221 21.02 -9.70 -7.16
CA ARG A 221 20.38 -10.56 -8.13
C ARG A 221 21.49 -11.24 -8.91
N ASN A 222 21.65 -12.50 -8.71
CA ASN A 222 22.54 -13.30 -9.50
C ASN A 222 21.76 -14.55 -9.96
N PRO A 223 21.42 -14.72 -11.21
CA PRO A 223 21.66 -13.81 -12.34
C PRO A 223 20.77 -12.56 -12.33
N PRO A 224 21.17 -11.48 -13.06
CA PRO A 224 20.36 -10.28 -13.18
C PRO A 224 19.11 -10.51 -14.03
N ILE A 225 18.06 -9.72 -13.80
CA ILE A 225 16.88 -9.68 -14.69
C ILE A 225 17.29 -8.90 -15.96
N THR A 226 17.23 -9.56 -17.12
CA THR A 226 17.61 -8.98 -18.43
C THR A 226 16.54 -8.02 -18.97
N GLY A 227 16.84 -7.30 -20.06
CA GLY A 227 15.87 -6.47 -20.78
C GLY A 227 14.70 -7.29 -21.30
N ASP A 228 14.97 -8.37 -22.00
CA ASP A 228 13.98 -9.29 -22.55
C ASP A 228 13.01 -9.86 -21.47
N MET A 229 13.53 -10.27 -20.32
CA MET A 229 12.69 -10.70 -19.19
C MET A 229 11.74 -9.58 -18.69
N LYS A 230 12.22 -8.32 -18.69
CA LYS A 230 11.39 -7.17 -18.30
C LYS A 230 10.32 -6.91 -19.34
N ASP A 231 10.66 -6.93 -20.61
CA ASP A 231 9.74 -6.64 -21.71
C ASP A 231 8.62 -7.67 -21.77
N ARG A 232 8.94 -8.96 -21.66
CA ARG A 232 7.95 -10.04 -21.52
C ARG A 232 7.03 -9.82 -20.33
N PHE A 233 7.60 -9.47 -19.17
CA PHE A 233 6.81 -9.20 -17.97
C PHE A 233 5.90 -7.99 -18.13
N TYR A 234 6.41 -6.87 -18.66
CA TYR A 234 5.61 -5.64 -18.79
C TYR A 234 4.49 -5.80 -19.82
N ASN A 235 4.74 -6.49 -20.95
CA ASN A 235 3.70 -6.79 -21.93
C ASN A 235 2.57 -7.61 -21.32
N ARG A 236 2.89 -8.62 -20.50
CA ARG A 236 1.88 -9.45 -19.81
C ARG A 236 1.18 -8.73 -18.66
N ASN A 237 1.75 -7.69 -18.13
CA ASN A 237 1.19 -6.89 -17.02
C ASN A 237 0.78 -5.48 -17.48
N TYR A 238 0.27 -5.40 -18.72
CA TYR A 238 -0.04 -4.14 -19.38
C TYR A 238 -0.91 -3.19 -18.52
N ALA A 239 -1.94 -3.69 -17.85
CA ALA A 239 -2.81 -2.89 -17.02
C ALA A 239 -2.09 -2.29 -15.80
N ASP A 240 -1.25 -3.08 -15.11
CA ASP A 240 -0.43 -2.58 -14.00
C ASP A 240 0.59 -1.54 -14.48
N VAL A 241 1.19 -1.76 -15.66
CA VAL A 241 2.16 -0.82 -16.26
C VAL A 241 1.50 0.50 -16.61
N LYS A 242 0.35 0.47 -17.31
CA LYS A 242 -0.41 1.68 -17.68
C LYS A 242 -0.84 2.46 -16.44
N LEU A 243 -1.43 1.76 -15.46
CA LEU A 243 -1.84 2.35 -14.20
C LEU A 243 -0.66 3.03 -13.47
N TYR A 244 0.43 2.30 -13.27
CA TYR A 244 1.62 2.82 -12.58
C TYR A 244 2.25 4.01 -13.31
N THR A 245 2.43 3.91 -14.62
CA THR A 245 3.04 4.96 -15.46
C THR A 245 2.21 6.24 -15.37
N ARG A 246 0.89 6.16 -15.57
CA ARG A 246 -0.03 7.31 -15.50
C ARG A 246 0.13 8.08 -14.19
N PHE A 247 0.06 7.37 -13.06
CA PHE A 247 0.12 8.03 -11.74
C PHE A 247 1.52 8.45 -11.31
N LYS A 248 2.57 7.74 -11.76
CA LYS A 248 3.95 8.19 -11.58
C LYS A 248 4.22 9.50 -12.32
N GLU A 249 3.78 9.61 -13.57
CA GLU A 249 3.92 10.84 -14.38
C GLU A 249 3.10 11.99 -13.76
N SER A 250 1.88 11.73 -13.33
CA SER A 250 1.04 12.71 -12.61
C SER A 250 1.74 13.22 -11.34
N LEU A 251 2.32 12.31 -10.53
CA LEU A 251 3.09 12.69 -9.36
C LEU A 251 4.33 13.53 -9.72
N GLN A 252 5.08 13.13 -10.75
CA GLN A 252 6.28 13.85 -11.19
C GLN A 252 5.95 15.26 -11.68
N ARG A 253 4.84 15.44 -12.41
CA ARG A 253 4.32 16.74 -12.82
C ARG A 253 4.01 17.60 -11.60
N GLN A 254 3.28 17.10 -10.61
CA GLN A 254 2.95 17.82 -9.37
C GLN A 254 4.21 18.21 -8.57
N ILE A 255 5.24 17.35 -8.55
CA ILE A 255 6.52 17.67 -7.91
C ILE A 255 7.23 18.81 -8.66
N LYS A 256 7.19 18.80 -10.01
CA LYS A 256 7.77 19.83 -10.87
C LYS A 256 7.05 21.19 -10.64
N GLU A 257 5.73 21.20 -10.70
CA GLU A 257 4.87 22.37 -10.45
C GLU A 257 5.06 22.94 -9.05
N GLY A 258 5.23 22.09 -8.04
CA GLY A 258 5.53 22.52 -6.66
C GLY A 258 6.89 23.19 -6.49
N GLY A 259 7.77 23.07 -7.45
CA GLY A 259 9.02 23.79 -7.57
C GLY A 259 9.98 23.60 -6.40
N ALA A 260 10.83 24.60 -6.17
CA ALA A 260 11.84 24.58 -5.12
C ALA A 260 11.21 24.54 -3.71
N LYS A 261 10.07 25.22 -3.53
CA LYS A 261 9.35 25.26 -2.23
C LYS A 261 8.91 23.87 -1.81
N PHE A 262 8.31 23.10 -2.70
CA PHE A 262 7.89 21.72 -2.43
C PHE A 262 9.08 20.80 -2.15
N ARG A 263 10.14 20.88 -2.98
CA ARG A 263 11.36 20.07 -2.76
C ARG A 263 12.01 20.35 -1.41
N LYS A 264 12.06 21.63 -0.97
CA LYS A 264 12.56 22.01 0.36
C LYS A 264 11.68 21.45 1.49
N GLU A 265 10.34 21.47 1.35
CA GLU A 265 9.41 20.88 2.32
C GLU A 265 9.62 19.36 2.43
N VAL A 266 9.70 18.65 1.32
CA VAL A 266 9.98 17.20 1.29
C VAL A 266 11.33 16.89 1.95
N LYS A 267 12.38 17.66 1.65
CA LYS A 267 13.70 17.50 2.28
C LYS A 267 13.62 17.69 3.79
N HIS A 268 12.87 18.67 4.25
CA HIS A 268 12.63 18.92 5.67
C HIS A 268 11.86 17.76 6.30
N PHE A 269 10.74 17.33 5.70
CA PHE A 269 9.98 16.17 6.18
C PHE A 269 10.84 14.90 6.29
N LYS A 270 11.66 14.60 5.29
CA LYS A 270 12.58 13.44 5.33
C LYS A 270 13.54 13.51 6.53
N ARG A 271 14.04 14.71 6.88
CA ARG A 271 14.90 14.91 8.07
C ARG A 271 14.13 14.67 9.37
N VAL A 272 12.95 15.28 9.50
CA VAL A 272 12.06 15.10 10.66
C VAL A 272 11.70 13.64 10.83
N ASN A 273 11.22 12.97 9.78
CA ASN A 273 10.83 11.56 9.83
C ASN A 273 12.00 10.63 10.21
N LYS A 274 13.21 10.93 9.70
CA LYS A 274 14.43 10.19 10.08
C LYS A 274 14.79 10.39 11.54
N HIS A 275 14.66 11.62 12.06
CA HIS A 275 14.93 11.96 13.45
C HIS A 275 13.96 11.23 14.40
N VAL A 276 12.66 11.32 14.13
CA VAL A 276 11.61 10.58 14.84
C VAL A 276 11.88 9.07 14.80
N GLY A 277 12.23 8.53 13.65
CA GLY A 277 12.55 7.12 13.51
C GLY A 277 13.77 6.68 14.35
N ARG A 278 14.79 7.52 14.46
CA ARG A 278 15.96 7.25 15.33
C ARG A 278 15.55 7.27 16.81
N TYR A 279 14.82 8.30 17.23
CA TYR A 279 14.32 8.43 18.58
C TYR A 279 13.44 7.24 18.97
N CYS A 280 12.47 6.87 18.18
CA CYS A 280 11.57 5.75 18.46
C CYS A 280 12.24 4.37 18.43
N ASN A 281 13.35 4.20 17.70
CA ASN A 281 14.11 2.95 17.63
C ASN A 281 15.29 2.88 18.62
N SER A 282 15.59 3.95 19.39
CA SER A 282 16.61 3.90 20.44
C SER A 282 16.17 2.99 21.58
N LYS A 283 17.16 2.42 22.33
CA LYS A 283 16.87 1.62 23.53
C LYS A 283 16.09 2.47 24.55
N LYS A 284 15.14 1.84 25.25
CA LYS A 284 14.24 2.54 26.19
C LYS A 284 15.02 3.34 27.25
N GLU A 285 16.12 2.78 27.75
CA GLU A 285 16.98 3.38 28.79
C GLU A 285 17.69 4.65 28.31
N LYS A 286 18.00 4.73 27.00
CA LYS A 286 18.69 5.87 26.37
C LYS A 286 17.74 6.89 25.73
N ARG A 287 16.42 6.69 25.89
CA ARG A 287 15.41 7.53 25.25
C ARG A 287 14.95 8.60 26.23
N PRO A 288 15.13 9.90 25.94
CA PRO A 288 14.49 10.97 26.70
C PRO A 288 12.98 10.74 26.79
N GLY A 289 12.34 11.24 27.85
CA GLY A 289 10.89 11.08 28.03
C GLY A 289 10.08 11.63 26.87
N LYS A 290 10.55 12.73 26.24
CA LYS A 290 9.90 13.45 25.16
C LYS A 290 10.96 14.02 24.20
N MET A 291 10.66 13.98 22.89
CA MET A 291 11.43 14.67 21.84
C MET A 291 10.55 15.75 21.25
N VAL A 292 11.06 16.97 21.15
CA VAL A 292 10.36 18.09 20.52
C VAL A 292 10.89 18.29 19.10
N VAL A 293 9.97 18.38 18.15
CA VAL A 293 10.23 18.89 16.79
C VAL A 293 9.88 20.36 16.81
N PRO A 294 10.85 21.28 16.62
CA PRO A 294 10.60 22.72 16.68
C PRO A 294 9.72 23.19 15.52
N LYS A 295 9.07 24.34 15.72
CA LYS A 295 8.34 25.05 14.66
C LYS A 295 9.26 25.36 13.48
N SER A 296 8.73 25.26 12.31
CA SER A 296 9.39 25.66 11.06
C SER A 296 8.37 26.29 10.12
N ARG A 297 8.82 26.78 8.98
CA ARG A 297 7.90 27.29 7.94
C ARG A 297 6.92 26.24 7.38
N TRP A 298 7.12 24.93 7.69
CA TRP A 298 6.34 23.81 7.15
C TRP A 298 5.58 23.01 8.21
N ASN A 299 5.85 23.25 9.48
CA ASN A 299 5.18 22.60 10.61
C ASN A 299 5.16 23.50 11.85
N GLU A 300 4.09 23.42 12.61
CA GLU A 300 4.07 23.89 13.99
C GLU A 300 4.95 22.98 14.87
N ALA A 301 5.33 23.47 16.06
CA ALA A 301 6.05 22.65 17.03
C ALA A 301 5.17 21.49 17.49
N PHE A 302 5.75 20.28 17.57
CA PHE A 302 5.06 19.10 18.10
C PHE A 302 6.02 18.19 18.85
N SER A 303 5.44 17.30 19.65
CA SER A 303 6.22 16.40 20.50
C SER A 303 6.00 14.94 20.13
N ILE A 304 7.03 14.16 20.28
CA ILE A 304 7.03 12.70 20.18
C ILE A 304 7.36 12.13 21.55
N ASP A 305 6.46 11.35 22.11
CA ASP A 305 6.57 10.73 23.41
C ASP A 305 6.74 9.18 23.34
N ARG A 306 6.86 8.54 24.49
CA ARG A 306 6.94 7.08 24.57
C ARG A 306 5.69 6.39 24.05
N PRO A 307 4.44 6.81 24.39
CA PRO A 307 3.21 6.30 23.81
C PRO A 307 3.16 6.37 22.27
N PHE A 308 3.54 7.51 21.67
CA PHE A 308 3.65 7.62 20.21
C PHE A 308 4.60 6.57 19.63
N CYS A 309 5.81 6.44 20.18
CA CYS A 309 6.78 5.44 19.73
C CYS A 309 6.28 4.00 19.91
N GLY A 310 5.48 3.76 20.95
CA GLY A 310 4.80 2.48 21.18
C GLY A 310 3.80 2.13 20.07
N ARG A 311 3.19 3.12 19.42
CA ARG A 311 2.26 3.00 18.30
C ARG A 311 2.93 3.05 16.93
N TYR A 312 4.10 3.68 16.86
CA TYR A 312 4.83 3.95 15.62
C TYR A 312 5.25 2.66 14.90
N GLY A 313 4.74 2.44 13.69
CA GLY A 313 5.06 1.26 12.88
C GLY A 313 4.39 -0.04 13.31
N LYS A 314 3.34 0.00 14.11
CA LYS A 314 2.63 -1.20 14.55
C LYS A 314 1.76 -1.82 13.45
N SER A 315 1.60 -3.15 13.52
CA SER A 315 0.80 -3.90 12.57
C SER A 315 -0.71 -3.72 12.78
N ARG A 316 -1.51 -4.16 11.79
CA ARG A 316 -2.98 -4.22 11.89
C ARG A 316 -3.45 -4.93 13.16
N LYS A 317 -2.81 -6.04 13.56
CA LYS A 317 -3.16 -6.80 14.77
C LYS A 317 -3.07 -5.95 16.06
N TYR A 318 -2.16 -4.99 16.09
CA TYR A 318 -2.05 -4.04 17.21
C TYR A 318 -3.20 -3.02 17.19
N TRP A 319 -3.56 -2.53 15.99
CA TRP A 319 -4.54 -1.46 15.85
C TRP A 319 -5.98 -1.92 16.02
N HIS A 320 -6.30 -3.13 15.55
CA HIS A 320 -7.68 -3.62 15.54
C HIS A 320 -8.41 -3.47 16.90
N PRO A 321 -7.90 -3.98 18.06
CA PRO A 321 -8.59 -3.83 19.34
C PRO A 321 -8.66 -2.38 19.82
N ARG A 322 -7.67 -1.55 19.46
CA ARG A 322 -7.64 -0.13 19.86
C ARG A 322 -8.59 0.74 19.07
N LEU A 323 -8.76 0.45 17.80
CA LEU A 323 -9.73 1.15 16.96
C LEU A 323 -11.16 0.67 17.24
N GLN A 324 -11.31 -0.54 17.78
CA GLN A 324 -12.60 -1.07 18.20
C GLN A 324 -13.19 -0.28 19.38
N SER A 325 -12.37 0.34 20.23
CA SER A 325 -12.86 1.16 21.35
C SER A 325 -13.68 2.38 20.89
N ALA A 326 -13.52 2.84 19.65
CA ALA A 326 -14.36 3.89 19.07
C ALA A 326 -15.77 3.42 18.69
N TYR A 327 -16.07 2.12 18.86
CA TYR A 327 -17.40 1.50 18.62
C TYR A 327 -18.25 1.44 19.90
N HIS A 328 -17.69 1.77 21.04
CA HIS A 328 -18.32 1.87 22.33
C HIS A 328 -18.34 3.32 22.81
#